data_a78099bc607d37f4d9ef4573ef27f6b0
#
_entry.id   a78099bc607d37f4d9ef4573ef27f6b0
#
_cell.length_a   1.000
_cell.length_b   1.000
_cell.length_c   1.000
_cell.angle_alpha   90.00
_cell.angle_beta   90.00
_cell.angle_gamma   90.00
#
_symmetry.space_group_name_H-M   'P 1'
#
loop_
_entity.id
_entity.type
_entity.pdbx_description
1 polymer ?
#
loop_
_entity_poly.entity_id
_entity_poly.type
_entity_poly.pdbx_seq_one_letter_code
_entity_poly.pdbx_strand_id
1 'polypeptide(L)'
;YAKSERSIIFWGMGISQHVHGTQNAFSLINLALITGHLGKPGTGLHPLRGQNNVQGASDAGLIPMSYPDYNSVKIKTNNEKMQKFWNSNLDLNEGKTVVEIIKDIDAGLIKGLYVLGENPAMSDPDLTHTRKVLAKLDHLVVQDIFMTETAWFADVILPATSHAEKLGTYTNTNSQVQIGRNIVNPPKGVKQD
;
A
#
# COMPACT_ATOMS: atom_id res chain seq x y z
N TYR A 1 -9.65 24.77 17.79
CA TYR A 1 -9.67 24.66 16.31
C TYR A 1 -10.64 25.70 15.72
N ALA A 2 -11.94 25.63 16.02
CA ALA A 2 -12.98 26.46 15.38
C ALA A 2 -12.79 27.98 15.55
N LYS A 3 -12.18 28.44 16.64
CA LYS A 3 -11.91 29.87 16.91
C LYS A 3 -10.60 30.39 16.32
N SER A 4 -9.77 29.51 15.76
CA SER A 4 -8.52 29.91 15.15
C SER A 4 -8.76 30.60 13.81
N GLU A 5 -7.94 31.58 13.49
CA GLU A 5 -8.01 32.28 12.19
C GLU A 5 -7.62 31.35 11.04
N ARG A 6 -6.61 30.49 11.30
CA ARG A 6 -6.10 29.51 10.33
C ARG A 6 -5.76 28.21 11.04
N SER A 7 -6.17 27.09 10.48
CA SER A 7 -5.89 25.77 11.04
C SER A 7 -5.77 24.72 9.94
N ILE A 8 -4.89 23.77 10.17
CA ILE A 8 -4.73 22.58 9.33
C ILE A 8 -4.96 21.34 10.20
N ILE A 9 -5.67 20.35 9.66
CA ILE A 9 -5.80 19.05 10.30
C ILE A 9 -4.88 18.07 9.60
N PHE A 10 -3.93 17.52 10.36
CA PHE A 10 -3.12 16.39 9.93
C PHE A 10 -3.64 15.12 10.59
N TRP A 11 -3.76 14.03 9.85
CA TRP A 11 -4.07 12.73 10.45
C TRP A 11 -3.35 11.60 9.72
N GLY A 12 -3.13 10.53 10.43
CA GLY A 12 -2.53 9.30 9.92
C GLY A 12 -3.50 8.13 9.95
N MET A 13 -2.95 6.94 9.85
CA MET A 13 -3.71 5.69 9.78
C MET A 13 -4.48 5.35 11.05
N GLY A 14 -4.12 5.93 12.21
CA GLY A 14 -4.90 5.83 13.44
C GLY A 14 -6.35 6.35 13.32
N ILE A 15 -6.64 7.20 12.34
CA ILE A 15 -7.99 7.65 12.00
C ILE A 15 -8.63 6.73 10.95
N SER A 16 -7.88 6.33 9.93
CA SER A 16 -8.43 5.65 8.74
C SER A 16 -8.36 4.13 8.78
N GLN A 17 -7.48 3.51 9.55
CA GLN A 17 -7.40 2.05 9.72
C GLN A 17 -8.39 1.52 10.76
N HIS A 18 -9.67 1.79 10.54
CA HIS A 18 -10.79 1.32 11.33
C HIS A 18 -11.90 0.79 10.43
N VAL A 19 -12.81 -0.01 10.97
CA VAL A 19 -14.03 -0.44 10.26
C VAL A 19 -14.81 0.76 9.72
N HIS A 20 -14.78 1.89 10.44
CA HIS A 20 -15.41 3.15 10.05
C HIS A 20 -14.39 4.22 9.60
N GLY A 21 -13.24 3.82 9.08
CA GLY A 21 -12.15 4.74 8.71
C GLY A 21 -12.56 5.81 7.71
N THR A 22 -13.39 5.48 6.73
CA THR A 22 -13.93 6.45 5.77
C THR A 22 -14.83 7.48 6.45
N GLN A 23 -15.71 7.06 7.36
CA GLN A 23 -16.58 7.95 8.13
C GLN A 23 -15.78 8.85 9.06
N ASN A 24 -14.69 8.34 9.66
CA ASN A 24 -13.78 9.15 10.46
C ASN A 24 -13.14 10.26 9.61
N ALA A 25 -12.67 9.95 8.40
CA ALA A 25 -12.14 10.94 7.47
C ALA A 25 -13.20 11.99 7.08
N PHE A 26 -14.43 11.56 6.78
CA PHE A 26 -15.55 12.49 6.52
C PHE A 26 -15.85 13.40 7.73
N SER A 27 -15.72 12.90 8.94
CA SER A 27 -15.92 13.74 10.14
C SER A 27 -14.90 14.85 10.23
N LEU A 28 -13.62 14.61 9.87
CA LEU A 28 -12.58 15.64 9.81
C LEU A 28 -12.84 16.65 8.68
N ILE A 29 -13.27 16.15 7.51
CA ILE A 29 -13.65 17.00 6.36
C ILE A 29 -14.82 17.91 6.75
N ASN A 30 -15.86 17.35 7.34
CA ASN A 30 -17.03 18.11 7.79
C ASN A 30 -16.66 19.17 8.84
N LEU A 31 -15.78 18.81 9.79
CA LEU A 31 -15.31 19.78 10.79
C LEU A 31 -14.58 20.96 10.11
N ALA A 32 -13.71 20.71 9.14
CA ALA A 32 -13.02 21.76 8.40
C ALA A 32 -13.99 22.63 7.59
N LEU A 33 -15.00 22.00 6.97
CA LEU A 33 -16.02 22.72 6.19
C LEU A 33 -16.89 23.64 7.06
N ILE A 34 -17.46 23.13 8.13
CA ILE A 34 -18.37 23.92 9.00
C ILE A 34 -17.66 25.04 9.76
N THR A 35 -16.35 24.93 9.96
CA THR A 35 -15.53 25.97 10.61
C THR A 35 -14.82 26.89 9.62
N GLY A 36 -15.01 26.66 8.30
CA GLY A 36 -14.43 27.50 7.25
C GLY A 36 -12.91 27.40 7.12
N HIS A 37 -12.32 26.26 7.54
CA HIS A 37 -10.89 25.98 7.43
C HIS A 37 -10.53 25.17 6.16
N LEU A 38 -11.17 25.53 5.04
CA LEU A 38 -10.88 24.93 3.73
C LEU A 38 -10.85 26.05 2.66
N GLY A 39 -9.94 25.94 1.70
CA GLY A 39 -9.84 26.84 0.56
C GLY A 39 -9.26 28.21 0.87
N LYS A 40 -8.62 28.41 2.02
CA LYS A 40 -7.93 29.65 2.41
C LYS A 40 -6.44 29.38 2.64
N PRO A 41 -5.54 30.34 2.37
CA PRO A 41 -4.12 30.18 2.71
C PRO A 41 -3.90 29.88 4.19
N GLY A 42 -3.11 28.82 4.48
CA GLY A 42 -2.83 28.36 5.84
C GLY A 42 -3.94 27.55 6.51
N THR A 43 -4.93 27.11 5.74
CA THR A 43 -5.96 26.17 6.20
C THR A 43 -6.00 24.91 5.34
N GLY A 44 -6.56 23.82 5.86
CA GLY A 44 -6.77 22.62 5.04
C GLY A 44 -6.77 21.32 5.82
N LEU A 45 -6.74 20.27 5.02
CA LEU A 45 -6.78 18.88 5.44
C LEU A 45 -5.59 18.17 4.81
N HIS A 46 -4.87 17.37 5.60
CA HIS A 46 -3.68 16.69 5.14
C HIS A 46 -3.58 15.27 5.70
N PRO A 47 -4.07 14.26 4.98
CA PRO A 47 -3.81 12.87 5.34
C PRO A 47 -2.32 12.55 5.15
N LEU A 48 -1.66 12.14 6.24
CA LEU A 48 -0.27 11.74 6.22
C LEU A 48 -0.15 10.29 5.76
N ARG A 49 0.67 10.05 4.75
CA ARG A 49 0.99 8.70 4.30
C ARG A 49 2.02 8.08 5.26
N GLY A 50 1.91 6.77 5.51
CA GLY A 50 2.83 6.07 6.40
C GLY A 50 4.13 5.68 5.72
N GLN A 51 4.04 5.00 4.59
CA GLN A 51 5.19 4.50 3.85
C GLN A 51 5.82 5.58 2.97
N ASN A 52 7.13 5.45 2.74
CA ASN A 52 7.94 6.45 2.03
C ASN A 52 7.45 6.73 0.59
N ASN A 53 6.92 5.75 -0.12
CA ASN A 53 6.47 5.89 -1.51
C ASN A 53 5.10 5.30 -1.76
N VAL A 54 4.21 5.30 -0.77
CA VAL A 54 2.87 4.75 -0.94
C VAL A 54 2.07 5.49 -2.03
N GLN A 55 2.31 6.78 -2.22
CA GLN A 55 1.73 7.55 -3.31
C GLN A 55 2.19 7.00 -4.67
N GLY A 56 3.50 6.85 -4.87
CA GLY A 56 4.06 6.32 -6.11
C GLY A 56 3.65 4.87 -6.38
N ALA A 57 3.57 4.03 -5.35
CA ALA A 57 3.06 2.67 -5.46
C ALA A 57 1.60 2.65 -5.95
N SER A 58 0.76 3.51 -5.38
CA SER A 58 -0.64 3.65 -5.80
C SER A 58 -0.76 4.18 -7.23
N ASP A 59 0.02 5.20 -7.60
CA ASP A 59 0.06 5.76 -8.96
C ASP A 59 0.49 4.71 -10.00
N ALA A 60 1.39 3.81 -9.61
CA ALA A 60 1.85 2.69 -10.45
C ALA A 60 0.85 1.53 -10.54
N GLY A 61 -0.26 1.57 -9.81
CA GLY A 61 -1.31 0.55 -9.86
C GLY A 61 -1.11 -0.62 -8.88
N LEU A 62 -0.31 -0.46 -7.84
CA LEU A 62 -0.22 -1.45 -6.76
C LEU A 62 -1.44 -1.34 -5.81
N ILE A 63 -2.61 -1.40 -6.40
CA ILE A 63 -3.92 -1.36 -5.74
C ILE A 63 -4.78 -2.44 -6.37
N PRO A 64 -5.47 -3.30 -5.59
CA PRO A 64 -6.17 -4.46 -6.14
C PRO A 64 -7.33 -4.13 -7.08
N MET A 65 -7.86 -2.89 -7.08
CA MET A 65 -8.98 -2.47 -7.91
C MET A 65 -8.59 -1.57 -9.09
N SER A 66 -7.30 -1.25 -9.26
CA SER A 66 -6.88 -0.26 -10.26
C SER A 66 -5.62 -0.65 -11.00
N TYR A 67 -5.59 -0.34 -12.29
CA TYR A 67 -4.37 -0.22 -13.10
C TYR A 67 -3.62 1.07 -12.76
N PRO A 68 -2.41 1.30 -13.31
CA PRO A 68 -1.73 2.59 -13.20
C PRO A 68 -2.66 3.77 -13.49
N ASP A 69 -2.40 4.91 -12.84
CA ASP A 69 -3.19 6.14 -12.92
C ASP A 69 -4.64 5.95 -12.44
N TYR A 70 -4.85 5.11 -11.43
CA TYR A 70 -6.16 4.83 -10.81
C TYR A 70 -7.27 4.39 -11.79
N ASN A 71 -6.89 3.87 -12.95
CA ASN A 71 -7.84 3.35 -13.92
C ASN A 71 -8.50 2.06 -13.40
N SER A 72 -9.80 2.09 -13.13
CA SER A 72 -10.52 0.92 -12.59
C SER A 72 -10.40 -0.29 -13.52
N VAL A 73 -10.11 -1.45 -12.93
CA VAL A 73 -10.03 -2.74 -13.64
C VAL A 73 -11.37 -3.21 -14.20
N LYS A 74 -12.49 -2.78 -13.59
CA LYS A 74 -13.86 -3.11 -14.02
C LYS A 74 -14.28 -2.43 -15.32
N ILE A 75 -13.57 -1.37 -15.73
CA ILE A 75 -13.89 -0.65 -16.96
C ILE A 75 -13.24 -1.35 -18.13
N LYS A 76 -14.05 -1.94 -19.00
CA LYS A 76 -13.60 -2.75 -20.14
C LYS A 76 -12.59 -2.02 -21.03
N THR A 77 -12.78 -0.77 -21.31
CA THR A 77 -11.87 0.05 -22.14
C THR A 77 -10.49 0.22 -21.49
N ASN A 78 -10.43 0.35 -20.18
CA ASN A 78 -9.16 0.40 -19.44
C ASN A 78 -8.44 -0.95 -19.52
N ASN A 79 -9.20 -2.04 -19.32
CA ASN A 79 -8.67 -3.39 -19.42
C ASN A 79 -8.10 -3.68 -20.83
N GLU A 80 -8.85 -3.39 -21.89
CA GLU A 80 -8.42 -3.56 -23.28
C GLU A 80 -7.14 -2.74 -23.58
N LYS A 81 -7.06 -1.50 -23.08
CA LYS A 81 -5.87 -0.66 -23.20
C LYS A 81 -4.65 -1.32 -22.54
N MET A 82 -4.82 -1.83 -21.33
CA MET A 82 -3.73 -2.44 -20.57
C MET A 82 -3.35 -3.81 -21.12
N GLN A 83 -4.31 -4.63 -21.56
CA GLN A 83 -4.02 -5.89 -22.27
C GLN A 83 -3.14 -5.65 -23.51
N LYS A 84 -3.49 -4.63 -24.30
CA LYS A 84 -2.69 -4.26 -25.47
C LYS A 84 -1.29 -3.78 -25.08
N PHE A 85 -1.19 -2.96 -24.03
CA PHE A 85 0.09 -2.38 -23.57
C PHE A 85 1.03 -3.46 -23.03
N TRP A 86 0.51 -4.38 -22.20
CA TRP A 86 1.30 -5.47 -21.61
C TRP A 86 1.36 -6.74 -22.47
N ASN A 87 0.65 -6.76 -23.59
CA ASN A 87 0.52 -7.94 -24.45
C ASN A 87 0.13 -9.20 -23.66
N SER A 88 -0.87 -9.08 -22.81
CA SER A 88 -1.30 -10.14 -21.89
C SER A 88 -2.81 -10.10 -21.69
N ASN A 89 -3.43 -11.26 -21.49
CA ASN A 89 -4.82 -11.34 -21.07
C ASN A 89 -4.96 -10.97 -19.60
N LEU A 90 -5.86 -10.05 -19.29
CA LEU A 90 -6.09 -9.55 -17.95
C LEU A 90 -7.52 -9.86 -17.49
N ASP A 91 -7.66 -10.19 -16.21
CA ASP A 91 -8.97 -10.37 -15.58
C ASP A 91 -9.65 -9.00 -15.38
N LEU A 92 -10.99 -8.97 -15.48
CA LEU A 92 -11.82 -7.81 -15.16
C LEU A 92 -12.23 -7.75 -13.67
N ASN A 93 -11.90 -8.78 -12.92
CA ASN A 93 -12.21 -8.84 -11.50
C ASN A 93 -11.19 -8.02 -10.69
N GLU A 94 -11.68 -7.34 -9.67
CA GLU A 94 -10.80 -6.69 -8.70
C GLU A 94 -10.01 -7.74 -7.91
N GLY A 95 -8.77 -7.42 -7.59
CA GLY A 95 -7.99 -8.20 -6.63
C GLY A 95 -8.55 -8.07 -5.21
N LYS A 96 -7.99 -8.84 -4.30
CA LYS A 96 -8.42 -8.90 -2.90
C LYS A 96 -7.68 -7.86 -2.05
N THR A 97 -8.36 -7.34 -1.04
CA THR A 97 -7.72 -6.59 0.05
C THR A 97 -6.93 -7.54 0.96
N VAL A 98 -5.99 -7.01 1.75
CA VAL A 98 -5.20 -7.83 2.68
C VAL A 98 -6.08 -8.66 3.63
N VAL A 99 -7.17 -8.08 4.14
CA VAL A 99 -8.11 -8.80 5.03
C VAL A 99 -8.83 -9.93 4.31
N GLU A 100 -9.20 -9.73 3.04
CA GLU A 100 -9.81 -10.78 2.21
C GLU A 100 -8.82 -11.88 1.87
N ILE A 101 -7.54 -11.53 1.58
CA ILE A 101 -6.47 -12.50 1.34
C ILE A 101 -6.31 -13.43 2.55
N ILE A 102 -6.22 -12.89 3.76
CA ILE A 102 -6.10 -13.69 4.99
C ILE A 102 -7.32 -14.60 5.18
N LYS A 103 -8.55 -14.11 4.94
CA LYS A 103 -9.76 -14.94 4.99
C LYS A 103 -9.76 -16.06 3.94
N ASP A 104 -9.33 -15.76 2.73
CA ASP A 104 -9.30 -16.74 1.65
C ASP A 104 -8.20 -17.79 1.84
N ILE A 105 -7.07 -17.44 2.46
CA ILE A 105 -6.06 -18.42 2.90
C ILE A 105 -6.67 -19.32 3.98
N ASP A 106 -7.35 -18.73 4.97
CA ASP A 106 -7.99 -19.51 6.05
C ASP A 106 -9.04 -20.50 5.53
N ALA A 107 -9.77 -20.09 4.50
CA ALA A 107 -10.74 -20.93 3.78
C ALA A 107 -10.10 -21.93 2.79
N GLY A 108 -8.78 -21.92 2.61
CA GLY A 108 -8.08 -22.80 1.66
C GLY A 108 -8.25 -22.43 0.19
N LEU A 109 -8.76 -21.24 -0.11
CA LEU A 109 -8.98 -20.72 -1.47
C LEU A 109 -7.69 -20.15 -2.06
N ILE A 110 -6.82 -19.58 -1.23
CA ILE A 110 -5.46 -19.13 -1.60
C ILE A 110 -4.47 -20.07 -0.94
N LYS A 111 -3.59 -20.67 -1.73
CA LYS A 111 -2.61 -21.66 -1.31
C LYS A 111 -1.17 -21.18 -1.42
N GLY A 112 -0.91 -20.22 -2.28
CA GLY A 112 0.39 -19.59 -2.46
C GLY A 112 0.31 -18.09 -2.26
N LEU A 113 1.35 -17.50 -1.63
CA LEU A 113 1.44 -16.06 -1.42
C LEU A 113 2.87 -15.58 -1.70
N TYR A 114 2.97 -14.42 -2.32
CA TYR A 114 4.23 -13.68 -2.48
C TYR A 114 4.12 -12.36 -1.72
N VAL A 115 4.98 -12.17 -0.74
CA VAL A 115 5.03 -10.97 0.10
C VAL A 115 6.28 -10.16 -0.25
N LEU A 116 6.10 -8.91 -0.63
CA LEU A 116 7.18 -8.02 -1.03
C LEU A 116 7.19 -6.78 -0.13
N GLY A 117 8.24 -6.66 0.70
CA GLY A 117 8.49 -5.49 1.54
C GLY A 117 7.41 -5.22 2.60
N GLU A 118 6.73 -6.25 3.04
CA GLU A 118 5.68 -6.19 4.06
C GLU A 118 5.86 -7.30 5.12
N ASN A 119 5.35 -7.06 6.32
CA ASN A 119 5.48 -8.01 7.43
C ASN A 119 4.11 -8.32 8.07
N PRO A 120 3.18 -8.99 7.36
CA PRO A 120 1.83 -9.28 7.85
C PRO A 120 1.82 -10.08 9.15
N ALA A 121 2.81 -10.94 9.40
CA ALA A 121 2.95 -11.66 10.67
C ALA A 121 3.27 -10.75 11.87
N MET A 122 3.44 -9.43 11.66
CA MET A 122 3.65 -8.43 12.70
C MET A 122 2.65 -7.27 12.62
N SER A 123 2.25 -6.86 11.41
CA SER A 123 1.48 -5.63 11.17
C SER A 123 -0.03 -5.83 11.00
N ASP A 124 -0.47 -7.04 10.65
CA ASP A 124 -1.88 -7.28 10.34
C ASP A 124 -2.77 -7.35 11.60
N PRO A 125 -4.05 -7.00 11.46
CA PRO A 125 -5.03 -7.16 12.53
C PRO A 125 -5.13 -8.62 12.98
N ASP A 126 -5.50 -8.84 14.26
CA ASP A 126 -5.60 -10.17 14.86
C ASP A 126 -4.36 -11.04 14.57
N LEU A 127 -3.24 -10.57 15.08
CA LEU A 127 -1.91 -11.12 14.81
C LEU A 127 -1.81 -12.63 15.05
N THR A 128 -2.46 -13.12 16.11
CA THR A 128 -2.46 -14.55 16.44
C THR A 128 -3.16 -15.37 15.36
N HIS A 129 -4.28 -14.87 14.84
CA HIS A 129 -5.01 -15.49 13.73
C HIS A 129 -4.20 -15.42 12.44
N THR A 130 -3.68 -14.25 12.08
CA THR A 130 -2.86 -14.06 10.88
C THR A 130 -1.68 -15.03 10.82
N ARG A 131 -0.94 -15.19 11.91
CA ARG A 131 0.18 -16.16 11.98
C ARG A 131 -0.26 -17.60 11.76
N LYS A 132 -1.40 -18.00 12.36
CA LYS A 132 -1.97 -19.34 12.14
C LYS A 132 -2.40 -19.55 10.69
N VAL A 133 -2.92 -18.52 10.06
CA VAL A 133 -3.38 -18.57 8.67
C VAL A 133 -2.20 -18.61 7.70
N LEU A 134 -1.17 -17.81 7.89
CA LEU A 134 0.05 -17.86 7.08
C LEU A 134 0.73 -19.24 7.13
N ALA A 135 0.68 -19.92 8.26
CA ALA A 135 1.21 -21.28 8.41
C ALA A 135 0.40 -22.35 7.65
N LYS A 136 -0.77 -22.04 7.09
CA LYS A 136 -1.58 -22.96 6.26
C LYS A 136 -1.23 -22.89 4.78
N LEU A 137 -0.42 -21.93 4.36
CA LEU A 137 -0.03 -21.80 2.96
C LEU A 137 0.77 -23.02 2.49
N ASP A 138 0.46 -23.50 1.29
CA ASP A 138 1.25 -24.54 0.63
C ASP A 138 2.60 -24.00 0.13
N HIS A 139 2.68 -22.69 -0.16
CA HIS A 139 3.91 -22.04 -0.61
C HIS A 139 3.89 -20.53 -0.30
N LEU A 140 4.92 -20.07 0.40
CA LEU A 140 5.13 -18.67 0.76
C LEU A 140 6.50 -18.18 0.29
N VAL A 141 6.50 -17.16 -0.55
CA VAL A 141 7.72 -16.43 -0.93
C VAL A 141 7.73 -15.08 -0.22
N VAL A 142 8.83 -14.74 0.41
CA VAL A 142 9.02 -13.43 1.05
C VAL A 142 10.24 -12.75 0.45
N GLN A 143 10.07 -11.52 -0.02
CA GLN A 143 11.15 -10.65 -0.46
C GLN A 143 11.22 -9.45 0.47
N ASP A 144 12.30 -9.35 1.22
CA ASP A 144 12.48 -8.29 2.22
C ASP A 144 13.96 -7.98 2.44
N ILE A 145 14.21 -6.82 3.06
CA ILE A 145 15.57 -6.40 3.45
C ILE A 145 16.02 -6.99 4.78
N PHE A 146 15.07 -7.50 5.59
CA PHE A 146 15.34 -8.12 6.87
C PHE A 146 14.66 -9.49 6.98
N MET A 147 15.16 -10.29 7.91
CA MET A 147 14.56 -11.55 8.33
C MET A 147 13.39 -11.24 9.27
N THR A 148 12.22 -10.91 8.69
CA THR A 148 11.01 -10.53 9.41
C THR A 148 10.28 -11.73 10.01
N GLU A 149 9.29 -11.49 10.88
CA GLU A 149 8.42 -12.53 11.42
C GLU A 149 7.67 -13.28 10.30
N THR A 150 7.31 -12.60 9.22
CA THR A 150 6.70 -13.25 8.05
C THR A 150 7.70 -14.14 7.33
N ALA A 151 8.96 -13.73 7.22
CA ALA A 151 10.01 -14.52 6.58
C ALA A 151 10.27 -15.87 7.27
N TRP A 152 9.98 -15.99 8.58
CA TRP A 152 10.09 -17.26 9.29
C TRP A 152 9.05 -18.32 8.88
N PHE A 153 7.97 -17.93 8.19
CA PHE A 153 6.99 -18.84 7.62
C PHE A 153 7.31 -19.20 6.16
N ALA A 154 8.27 -18.51 5.52
CA ALA A 154 8.51 -18.60 4.09
C ALA A 154 9.24 -19.89 3.67
N ASP A 155 8.84 -20.46 2.55
CA ASP A 155 9.56 -21.54 1.86
C ASP A 155 10.74 -20.99 1.05
N VAL A 156 10.60 -19.75 0.55
CA VAL A 156 11.65 -19.05 -0.21
C VAL A 156 11.79 -17.62 0.30
N ILE A 157 13.03 -17.21 0.58
CA ILE A 157 13.38 -15.86 0.97
C ILE A 157 14.28 -15.25 -0.10
N LEU A 158 13.85 -14.08 -0.61
CA LEU A 158 14.59 -13.31 -1.61
C LEU A 158 15.12 -12.03 -0.95
N PRO A 159 16.45 -11.86 -0.80
CA PRO A 159 17.01 -10.64 -0.27
C PRO A 159 16.75 -9.45 -1.19
N ALA A 160 16.14 -8.39 -0.66
CA ALA A 160 15.81 -7.15 -1.36
C ALA A 160 16.80 -6.02 -1.02
N THR A 161 16.79 -4.97 -1.85
CA THR A 161 17.57 -3.75 -1.62
C THR A 161 16.79 -2.72 -0.83
N SER A 162 17.48 -1.97 0.03
CA SER A 162 16.92 -0.77 0.66
C SER A 162 16.78 0.38 -0.34
N HIS A 163 16.05 1.43 0.04
CA HIS A 163 15.88 2.62 -0.81
C HIS A 163 17.19 3.34 -1.17
N ALA A 164 18.22 3.24 -0.32
CA ALA A 164 19.54 3.82 -0.55
C ALA A 164 20.40 3.00 -1.53
N GLU A 165 20.05 1.76 -1.77
CA GLU A 165 20.81 0.79 -2.57
C GLU A 165 20.24 0.60 -3.98
N LYS A 166 19.13 1.27 -4.32
CA LYS A 166 18.45 1.11 -5.61
C LYS A 166 18.15 2.45 -6.31
N LEU A 167 17.91 2.35 -7.61
CA LEU A 167 17.35 3.43 -8.41
C LEU A 167 15.83 3.27 -8.45
N GLY A 168 15.09 4.35 -8.21
CA GLY A 168 13.64 4.32 -8.28
C GLY A 168 13.04 5.71 -8.33
N THR A 169 11.73 5.78 -8.49
CA THR A 169 10.97 7.02 -8.43
C THR A 169 10.15 7.08 -7.15
N TYR A 170 10.03 8.28 -6.60
CA TYR A 170 9.26 8.57 -5.40
C TYR A 170 8.32 9.72 -5.66
N THR A 171 7.04 9.54 -5.37
CA THR A 171 6.05 10.61 -5.48
C THR A 171 5.81 11.19 -4.10
N ASN A 172 6.07 12.49 -3.95
CA ASN A 172 5.88 13.19 -2.69
C ASN A 172 4.42 13.66 -2.50
N THR A 173 4.14 14.29 -1.37
CA THR A 173 2.79 14.72 -0.96
C THR A 173 2.13 15.72 -1.92
N ASN A 174 2.90 16.55 -2.62
CA ASN A 174 2.39 17.46 -3.63
C ASN A 174 2.41 16.89 -5.05
N SER A 175 2.42 15.55 -5.14
CA SER A 175 2.34 14.80 -6.40
C SER A 175 3.52 15.00 -7.36
N GLN A 176 4.67 15.43 -6.86
CA GLN A 176 5.89 15.52 -7.66
C GLN A 176 6.63 14.18 -7.67
N VAL A 177 6.91 13.68 -8.85
CA VAL A 177 7.73 12.47 -9.06
C VAL A 177 9.20 12.87 -9.03
N GLN A 178 9.95 12.24 -8.14
CA GLN A 178 11.38 12.49 -7.93
C GLN A 178 12.19 11.22 -8.19
N ILE A 179 13.40 11.35 -8.71
CA ILE A 179 14.32 10.22 -8.87
C ILE A 179 15.16 10.07 -7.61
N GLY A 180 15.02 8.92 -6.95
CA GLY A 180 15.96 8.45 -5.93
C GLY A 180 17.09 7.67 -6.60
N ARG A 181 18.33 8.10 -6.41
CA ARG A 181 19.52 7.40 -6.90
C ARG A 181 20.10 6.54 -5.80
N ASN A 182 20.71 5.43 -6.18
CA ASN A 182 21.51 4.65 -5.24
C ASN A 182 22.71 5.46 -4.76
N ILE A 183 22.96 5.44 -3.47
CA ILE A 183 24.09 6.11 -2.80
C ILE A 183 24.99 5.11 -2.07
N VAL A 184 24.50 3.89 -1.88
CA VAL A 184 25.23 2.79 -1.26
C VAL A 184 25.13 1.57 -2.18
N ASN A 185 26.21 0.82 -2.32
CA ASN A 185 26.17 -0.43 -3.07
C ASN A 185 25.44 -1.50 -2.24
N PRO A 186 24.55 -2.29 -2.85
CA PRO A 186 23.89 -3.36 -2.14
C PRO A 186 24.89 -4.45 -1.73
N PRO A 187 24.60 -5.22 -0.67
CA PRO A 187 25.39 -6.39 -0.31
C PRO A 187 25.47 -7.40 -1.46
N LYS A 188 26.54 -8.21 -1.48
CA LYS A 188 26.72 -9.24 -2.51
C LYS A 188 25.57 -10.26 -2.46
N GLY A 189 24.98 -10.54 -3.60
CA GLY A 189 23.87 -11.51 -3.75
C GLY A 189 22.47 -10.92 -3.63
N VAL A 190 22.35 -9.66 -3.22
CA VAL A 190 21.08 -8.94 -3.19
C VAL A 190 20.78 -8.37 -4.58
N LYS A 191 19.52 -8.41 -4.99
CA LYS A 191 19.05 -7.83 -6.26
C LYS A 191 18.06 -6.70 -5.99
N GLN A 192 18.07 -5.74 -6.91
CA GLN A 192 17.05 -4.70 -6.92
C GLN A 192 15.68 -5.34 -7.24
N ASP A 193 14.66 -4.97 -6.49
CA ASP A 193 13.26 -5.35 -6.63
C ASP A 193 12.53 -4.51 -7.68
#